data_860836103d77502b7dbd144044753544
#
_entry.id   860836103d77502b7dbd144044753544
#
_cell.length_a   1.000
_cell.length_b   1.000
_cell.length_c   1.000
_cell.angle_alpha   90.00
_cell.angle_beta   90.00
_cell.angle_gamma   90.00
#
_symmetry.space_group_name_H-M   'P 1'
#
loop_
_entity.id
_entity.type
_entity.pdbx_description
1 polymer ?
#
loop_
_entity_poly.entity_id
_entity_poly.type
_entity_poly.pdbx_seq_one_letter_code
_entity_poly.pdbx_strand_id
1 'polypeptide(L)'
;REVTEGIRDSGIDVILNLTTGPGARFSPTKNDPSIASDDSKMCTPSERVSHVLELRPEICSLDIVTMNRKSHVFLNHPEHLKYMSAEIQSAGVKPELEVFDTGHILNAMNLIKDGLIQSPPFFQFCLGVDYGAPATAESIIVMKNMFGNCE
;
A
#
# COMPACT_ATOMS: atom_id res chain seq x y z
N ARG A 1 -1.67 4.81 -17.88
CA ARG A 1 -2.11 6.11 -18.43
C ARG A 1 -3.26 5.90 -19.42
N GLU A 2 -3.02 5.27 -20.55
CA GLU A 2 -4.01 5.06 -21.62
C GLU A 2 -5.34 4.50 -21.12
N VAL A 3 -5.33 3.45 -20.29
CA VAL A 3 -6.54 2.85 -19.71
C VAL A 3 -7.31 3.84 -18.82
N THR A 4 -6.58 4.57 -17.95
CA THR A 4 -7.19 5.56 -17.03
C THR A 4 -7.84 6.70 -17.80
N GLU A 5 -7.15 7.24 -18.81
CA GLU A 5 -7.67 8.28 -19.68
C GLU A 5 -8.90 7.77 -20.46
N GLY A 6 -8.82 6.56 -21.03
CA GLY A 6 -9.94 5.95 -21.76
C GLY A 6 -11.19 5.75 -20.90
N ILE A 7 -11.04 5.36 -19.62
CA ILE A 7 -12.18 5.25 -18.70
C ILE A 7 -12.80 6.63 -18.44
N ARG A 8 -11.98 7.65 -18.19
CA ARG A 8 -12.47 9.03 -17.97
C ARG A 8 -13.19 9.57 -19.20
N ASP A 9 -12.63 9.37 -20.38
CA ASP A 9 -13.21 9.83 -21.66
C ASP A 9 -14.53 9.12 -22.00
N SER A 10 -14.73 7.91 -21.45
CA SER A 10 -16.00 7.18 -21.65
C SER A 10 -17.18 7.80 -20.93
N GLY A 11 -16.95 8.68 -19.95
CA GLY A 11 -17.99 9.30 -19.13
C GLY A 11 -18.66 8.35 -18.13
N ILE A 12 -18.11 7.14 -17.92
CA ILE A 12 -18.62 6.20 -16.91
C ILE A 12 -18.28 6.74 -15.51
N ASP A 13 -19.27 6.81 -14.64
CA ASP A 13 -19.10 7.22 -13.24
C ASP A 13 -18.58 6.05 -12.39
N VAL A 14 -17.26 5.98 -12.25
CA VAL A 14 -16.55 4.96 -11.45
C VAL A 14 -15.39 5.57 -10.66
N ILE A 15 -15.06 4.98 -9.54
CA ILE A 15 -13.87 5.33 -8.75
C ILE A 15 -12.66 4.62 -9.36
N LEU A 16 -11.64 5.38 -9.71
CA LEU A 16 -10.37 4.84 -10.19
C LEU A 16 -9.42 4.60 -9.03
N ASN A 17 -8.86 3.40 -8.97
CA ASN A 17 -7.81 3.02 -8.04
C ASN A 17 -6.54 2.67 -8.80
N LEU A 18 -5.42 3.30 -8.44
CA LEU A 18 -4.09 2.99 -8.96
C LEU A 18 -3.19 2.50 -7.84
N THR A 19 -2.52 1.38 -8.05
CA THR A 19 -1.67 0.77 -7.02
C THR A 19 -0.25 1.34 -7.01
N THR A 20 0.33 1.54 -5.81
CA THR A 20 1.74 1.87 -5.62
C THR A 20 2.62 0.62 -5.34
N GLY A 21 2.04 -0.57 -5.41
CA GLY A 21 2.71 -1.84 -5.11
C GLY A 21 3.90 -2.21 -6.02
N PRO A 22 3.84 -1.99 -7.34
CA PRO A 22 4.99 -2.26 -8.22
C PRO A 22 6.25 -1.52 -7.78
N GLY A 23 7.40 -2.22 -7.86
CA GLY A 23 8.68 -1.64 -7.41
C GLY A 23 9.02 -1.91 -5.93
N ALA A 24 8.34 -2.84 -5.27
CA ALA A 24 8.61 -3.24 -3.88
C ALA A 24 9.08 -4.71 -3.76
N ARG A 25 9.40 -5.37 -4.88
CA ARG A 25 9.79 -6.78 -4.89
C ARG A 25 11.29 -6.94 -4.71
N PHE A 26 11.70 -7.55 -3.59
CA PHE A 26 13.06 -7.97 -3.33
C PHE A 26 13.16 -9.49 -3.32
N SER A 27 14.07 -10.06 -4.09
CA SER A 27 14.41 -11.48 -4.11
C SER A 27 15.91 -11.61 -3.89
N PRO A 28 16.39 -12.26 -2.81
CA PRO A 28 17.81 -12.45 -2.58
C PRO A 28 18.39 -13.49 -3.56
N THR A 29 19.70 -13.38 -3.84
CA THR A 29 20.40 -14.47 -4.54
C THR A 29 20.54 -15.69 -3.63
N LYS A 30 20.69 -16.87 -4.20
CA LYS A 30 20.85 -18.13 -3.45
C LYS A 30 22.18 -18.19 -2.69
N ASN A 31 23.24 -17.58 -3.25
CA ASN A 31 24.59 -17.70 -2.72
C ASN A 31 24.91 -16.60 -1.68
N ASP A 32 24.31 -15.43 -1.84
CA ASP A 32 24.48 -14.31 -0.93
C ASP A 32 23.14 -13.58 -0.75
N PRO A 33 22.48 -13.75 0.42
CA PRO A 33 21.16 -13.14 0.65
C PRO A 33 21.19 -11.60 0.78
N SER A 34 22.38 -10.99 0.86
CA SER A 34 22.52 -9.53 0.86
C SER A 34 22.43 -8.92 -0.55
N ILE A 35 22.53 -9.74 -1.58
CA ILE A 35 22.51 -9.31 -2.98
C ILE A 35 21.15 -9.61 -3.58
N ALA A 36 20.57 -8.60 -4.26
CA ALA A 36 19.34 -8.76 -5.03
C ALA A 36 19.56 -9.61 -6.27
N SER A 37 18.69 -10.59 -6.51
CA SER A 37 18.69 -11.37 -7.77
C SER A 37 18.02 -10.59 -8.90
N ASP A 38 18.16 -11.07 -10.13
CA ASP A 38 17.54 -10.48 -11.34
C ASP A 38 16.00 -10.46 -11.29
N ASP A 39 15.40 -11.30 -10.44
CA ASP A 39 13.96 -11.30 -10.16
C ASP A 39 13.48 -10.13 -9.30
N SER A 40 14.40 -9.38 -8.70
CA SER A 40 14.08 -8.20 -7.91
C SER A 40 13.58 -7.06 -8.80
N LYS A 41 12.56 -6.37 -8.33
CA LYS A 41 11.99 -5.16 -8.96
C LYS A 41 11.84 -4.12 -7.88
N MET A 42 12.94 -3.42 -7.59
CA MET A 42 12.98 -2.34 -6.59
C MET A 42 13.04 -1.00 -7.31
N CYS A 43 12.12 -0.11 -6.96
CA CYS A 43 12.06 1.27 -7.42
C CYS A 43 12.15 2.22 -6.23
N THR A 44 12.53 3.45 -6.49
CA THR A 44 12.46 4.52 -5.49
C THR A 44 11.01 4.84 -5.14
N PRO A 45 10.72 5.37 -3.95
CA PRO A 45 9.35 5.78 -3.60
C PRO A 45 8.77 6.83 -4.56
N SER A 46 9.62 7.71 -5.09
CA SER A 46 9.22 8.70 -6.10
C SER A 46 8.76 8.06 -7.42
N GLU A 47 9.49 7.06 -7.92
CA GLU A 47 9.07 6.31 -9.11
C GLU A 47 7.75 5.57 -8.89
N ARG A 48 7.57 5.00 -7.68
CA ARG A 48 6.38 4.22 -7.33
C ARG A 48 5.10 5.04 -7.25
N VAL A 49 5.17 6.32 -6.89
CA VAL A 49 4.00 7.21 -6.83
C VAL A 49 3.81 8.08 -8.06
N SER A 50 4.80 8.14 -8.96
CA SER A 50 4.81 9.08 -10.09
C SER A 50 3.53 9.08 -10.92
N HIS A 51 2.99 7.90 -11.24
CA HIS A 51 1.75 7.75 -12.00
C HIS A 51 0.50 8.17 -11.21
N VAL A 52 0.51 8.05 -9.89
CA VAL A 52 -0.57 8.55 -9.02
C VAL A 52 -0.57 10.08 -9.03
N LEU A 53 0.61 10.71 -8.94
CA LEU A 53 0.75 12.16 -8.96
C LEU A 53 0.37 12.76 -10.33
N GLU A 54 0.71 12.06 -11.42
CA GLU A 54 0.37 12.45 -12.78
C GLU A 54 -1.13 12.32 -13.05
N LEU A 55 -1.72 11.15 -12.75
CA LEU A 55 -3.07 10.80 -13.15
C LEU A 55 -4.15 11.20 -12.14
N ARG A 56 -3.76 11.45 -10.88
CA ARG A 56 -4.65 11.88 -9.79
C ARG A 56 -5.97 11.09 -9.75
N PRO A 57 -5.93 9.76 -9.51
CA PRO A 57 -7.12 8.96 -9.33
C PRO A 57 -7.85 9.37 -8.05
N GLU A 58 -9.09 8.94 -7.87
CA GLU A 58 -9.86 9.18 -6.65
C GLU A 58 -9.19 8.50 -5.44
N ILE A 59 -8.70 7.27 -5.63
CA ILE A 59 -7.97 6.51 -4.61
C ILE A 59 -6.71 5.87 -5.18
N CYS A 60 -5.78 5.52 -4.31
CA CYS A 60 -4.63 4.69 -4.68
C CYS A 60 -4.33 3.66 -3.59
N SER A 61 -4.04 2.42 -3.97
CA SER A 61 -3.63 1.41 -2.99
C SER A 61 -2.23 1.67 -2.48
N LEU A 62 -2.07 1.66 -1.14
CA LEU A 62 -0.82 1.80 -0.44
C LEU A 62 -0.64 0.65 0.56
N ASP A 63 0.24 -0.28 0.25
CA ASP A 63 0.56 -1.40 1.13
C ASP A 63 1.35 -0.93 2.35
N ILE A 64 0.77 -0.99 3.55
CA ILE A 64 1.40 -0.55 4.81
C ILE A 64 2.24 -1.68 5.41
N VAL A 65 3.06 -2.33 4.58
CA VAL A 65 3.69 -3.59 4.96
C VAL A 65 5.07 -3.80 4.36
N THR A 66 5.94 -4.45 5.12
CA THR A 66 7.05 -5.26 4.61
C THR A 66 6.77 -6.69 5.05
N MET A 67 6.59 -7.61 4.10
CA MET A 67 6.24 -9.00 4.42
C MET A 67 6.79 -9.98 3.39
N ASN A 68 6.88 -11.24 3.79
CA ASN A 68 7.17 -12.33 2.87
C ASN A 68 6.03 -12.51 1.88
N ARG A 69 6.39 -12.91 0.69
CA ARG A 69 5.52 -13.50 -0.34
C ARG A 69 6.14 -14.84 -0.74
N LYS A 70 5.43 -15.68 -1.49
CA LYS A 70 5.89 -17.05 -1.84
C LYS A 70 7.35 -17.14 -2.28
N SER A 71 7.83 -16.22 -3.11
CA SER A 71 9.15 -16.27 -3.72
C SER A 71 10.01 -15.02 -3.50
N HIS A 72 9.51 -14.04 -2.74
CA HIS A 72 10.19 -12.75 -2.58
C HIS A 72 9.72 -12.07 -1.29
N VAL A 73 10.36 -10.98 -0.95
CA VAL A 73 9.90 -10.04 0.08
C VAL A 73 9.25 -8.85 -0.61
N PHE A 74 8.05 -8.48 -0.18
CA PHE A 74 7.46 -7.19 -0.49
C PHE A 74 7.99 -6.19 0.51
N LEU A 75 8.73 -5.18 0.04
CA LEU A 75 9.50 -4.29 0.89
C LEU A 75 9.01 -2.85 0.81
N ASN A 76 8.49 -2.35 1.92
CA ASN A 76 8.20 -0.94 2.13
C ASN A 76 8.94 -0.45 3.37
N HIS A 77 10.08 0.22 3.16
CA HIS A 77 10.80 0.87 4.25
C HIS A 77 9.93 1.98 4.86
N PRO A 78 9.94 2.19 6.21
CA PRO A 78 9.12 3.23 6.84
C PRO A 78 9.26 4.62 6.23
N GLU A 79 10.48 5.03 5.87
CA GLU A 79 10.71 6.34 5.22
C GLU A 79 10.14 6.40 3.79
N HIS A 80 10.08 5.26 3.08
CA HIS A 80 9.39 5.20 1.78
C HIS A 80 7.87 5.39 1.95
N LEU A 81 7.28 4.77 2.97
CA LEU A 81 5.86 4.94 3.29
C LEU A 81 5.54 6.39 3.66
N LYS A 82 6.36 7.03 4.48
CA LYS A 82 6.19 8.45 4.83
C LYS A 82 6.25 9.33 3.58
N TYR A 83 7.25 9.14 2.73
CA TYR A 83 7.40 9.88 1.49
C TYR A 83 6.18 9.71 0.58
N MET A 84 5.79 8.45 0.27
CA MET A 84 4.66 8.17 -0.60
C MET A 84 3.35 8.73 -0.02
N SER A 85 3.11 8.58 1.29
CA SER A 85 1.93 9.13 1.95
C SER A 85 1.84 10.65 1.82
N ALA A 86 2.95 11.36 2.04
CA ALA A 86 3.01 12.82 1.91
C ALA A 86 2.72 13.28 0.47
N GLU A 87 3.31 12.61 -0.52
CA GLU A 87 3.10 12.93 -1.94
C GLU A 87 1.64 12.65 -2.38
N ILE A 88 1.08 11.50 -1.99
CA ILE A 88 -0.30 11.12 -2.27
C ILE A 88 -1.26 12.16 -1.65
N GLN A 89 -1.03 12.55 -0.40
CA GLN A 89 -1.83 13.56 0.27
C GLN A 89 -1.74 14.93 -0.42
N SER A 90 -0.53 15.33 -0.82
CA SER A 90 -0.30 16.60 -1.53
C SER A 90 -0.98 16.62 -2.90
N ALA A 91 -1.13 15.48 -3.55
CA ALA A 91 -1.85 15.34 -4.81
C ALA A 91 -3.39 15.36 -4.65
N GLY A 92 -3.89 15.31 -3.41
CA GLY A 92 -5.33 15.24 -3.11
C GLY A 92 -5.95 13.87 -3.39
N VAL A 93 -5.13 12.82 -3.48
CA VAL A 93 -5.57 11.44 -3.70
C VAL A 93 -5.81 10.76 -2.37
N LYS A 94 -6.86 9.94 -2.26
CA LYS A 94 -7.19 9.17 -1.05
C LYS A 94 -6.41 7.86 -1.04
N PRO A 95 -5.49 7.62 -0.09
CA PRO A 95 -4.84 6.31 0.01
C PRO A 95 -5.79 5.26 0.59
N GLU A 96 -5.87 4.11 -0.08
CA GLU A 96 -6.44 2.87 0.43
C GLU A 96 -5.32 2.12 1.14
N LEU A 97 -5.39 2.07 2.48
CA LEU A 97 -4.35 1.49 3.33
C LEU A 97 -4.52 -0.03 3.38
N GLU A 98 -3.71 -0.76 2.62
CA GLU A 98 -3.74 -2.22 2.62
C GLU A 98 -2.99 -2.77 3.84
N VAL A 99 -3.72 -3.51 4.68
CA VAL A 99 -3.21 -4.13 5.89
C VAL A 99 -3.47 -5.63 5.87
N PHE A 100 -2.42 -6.41 6.13
CA PHE A 100 -2.41 -7.88 6.00
C PHE A 100 -2.32 -8.58 7.36
N ASP A 101 -2.04 -7.82 8.43
CA ASP A 101 -1.92 -8.30 9.80
C ASP A 101 -2.05 -7.13 10.77
N THR A 102 -2.17 -7.44 12.05
CA THR A 102 -2.33 -6.48 13.15
C THR A 102 -1.19 -5.45 13.23
N GLY A 103 0.07 -5.89 13.00
CA GLY A 103 1.22 -4.98 13.01
C GLY A 103 1.16 -3.89 11.93
N HIS A 104 0.52 -4.17 10.81
CA HIS A 104 0.35 -3.19 9.72
C HIS A 104 -0.63 -2.08 10.09
N ILE A 105 -1.64 -2.38 10.92
CA ILE A 105 -2.56 -1.39 11.46
C ILE A 105 -1.82 -0.39 12.34
N LEU A 106 -0.90 -0.86 13.20
CA LEU A 106 -0.08 0.03 14.03
C LEU A 106 0.79 0.97 13.18
N ASN A 107 1.36 0.46 12.09
CA ASN A 107 2.12 1.28 11.15
C ASN A 107 1.23 2.36 10.49
N ALA A 108 0.03 1.98 10.05
CA ALA A 108 -0.93 2.93 9.50
C ALA A 108 -1.35 4.00 10.52
N MET A 109 -1.62 3.60 11.76
CA MET A 109 -1.97 4.52 12.85
C MET A 109 -0.83 5.51 13.16
N ASN A 110 0.43 5.10 13.04
CA ASN A 110 1.56 6.01 13.17
C ASN A 110 1.59 7.05 12.03
N LEU A 111 1.34 6.66 10.78
CA LEU A 111 1.26 7.60 9.66
C LEU A 111 0.09 8.60 9.84
N ILE A 112 -1.05 8.14 10.35
CA ILE A 112 -2.21 9.00 10.68
C ILE A 112 -1.83 10.00 11.78
N LYS A 113 -1.20 9.53 12.86
CA LYS A 113 -0.75 10.37 13.98
C LYS A 113 0.29 11.41 13.54
N ASP A 114 1.16 11.05 12.59
CA ASP A 114 2.17 11.95 12.03
C ASP A 114 1.55 12.96 11.02
N GLY A 115 0.23 12.90 10.78
CA GLY A 115 -0.49 13.80 9.87
C GLY A 115 -0.26 13.49 8.38
N LEU A 116 0.29 12.32 8.06
CA LEU A 116 0.60 11.89 6.68
C LEU A 116 -0.58 11.20 5.98
N ILE A 117 -1.63 10.87 6.71
CA ILE A 117 -2.88 10.30 6.21
C ILE A 117 -4.05 11.11 6.76
N GLN A 118 -4.88 11.65 5.87
CA GLN A 118 -6.06 12.42 6.26
C GLN A 118 -7.19 11.54 6.80
N SER A 119 -7.84 12.02 7.86
CA SER A 119 -9.07 11.44 8.40
C SER A 119 -10.29 11.79 7.54
N PRO A 120 -11.29 10.89 7.46
CA PRO A 120 -11.25 9.52 7.93
C PRO A 120 -10.32 8.65 7.06
N PRO A 121 -9.48 7.77 7.65
CA PRO A 121 -8.64 6.86 6.85
C PRO A 121 -9.50 5.80 6.16
N PHE A 122 -9.01 5.31 5.02
CA PHE A 122 -9.66 4.23 4.29
C PHE A 122 -8.78 2.97 4.35
N PHE A 123 -9.28 1.91 4.98
CA PHE A 123 -8.54 0.65 5.19
C PHE A 123 -9.10 -0.48 4.35
N GLN A 124 -8.21 -1.29 3.78
CA GLN A 124 -8.52 -2.56 3.17
C GLN A 124 -7.85 -3.71 3.95
N PHE A 125 -8.64 -4.63 4.51
CA PHE A 125 -8.15 -5.82 5.16
C PHE A 125 -7.88 -6.92 4.13
N CYS A 126 -6.60 -7.17 3.84
CA CYS A 126 -6.17 -8.19 2.88
C CYS A 126 -5.89 -9.51 3.62
N LEU A 127 -6.94 -10.30 3.87
CA LEU A 127 -6.85 -11.54 4.64
C LEU A 127 -6.62 -12.78 3.76
N GLY A 128 -6.06 -13.83 4.36
CA GLY A 128 -5.81 -15.11 3.68
C GLY A 128 -4.68 -15.08 2.66
N VAL A 129 -3.89 -14.03 2.67
CA VAL A 129 -2.66 -13.94 1.88
C VAL A 129 -1.54 -14.67 2.63
N ASP A 130 -0.69 -15.43 1.90
CA ASP A 130 0.44 -16.12 2.51
C ASP A 130 1.27 -15.18 3.38
N TYR A 131 1.60 -15.62 4.59
CA TYR A 131 2.34 -14.87 5.62
C TYR A 131 1.60 -13.67 6.24
N GLY A 132 0.32 -13.47 5.94
CA GLY A 132 -0.57 -12.52 6.60
C GLY A 132 -1.59 -13.20 7.50
N ALA A 133 -2.51 -12.42 8.06
CA ALA A 133 -3.59 -12.93 8.90
C ALA A 133 -4.54 -13.85 8.11
N PRO A 134 -5.03 -14.94 8.71
CA PRO A 134 -5.95 -15.85 8.04
C PRO A 134 -7.30 -15.19 7.73
N ALA A 135 -7.97 -15.64 6.66
CA ALA A 135 -9.29 -15.13 6.26
C ALA A 135 -10.39 -15.73 7.15
N THR A 136 -10.46 -15.28 8.40
CA THR A 136 -11.45 -15.70 9.39
C THR A 136 -12.19 -14.51 10.00
N ALA A 137 -13.36 -14.76 10.57
CA ALA A 137 -14.13 -13.75 11.28
C ALA A 137 -13.36 -13.19 12.49
N GLU A 138 -12.60 -14.05 13.19
CA GLU A 138 -11.78 -13.68 14.33
C GLU A 138 -10.68 -12.68 13.93
N SER A 139 -10.01 -12.90 12.78
CA SER A 139 -9.02 -11.96 12.25
C SER A 139 -9.64 -10.58 12.00
N ILE A 140 -10.81 -10.51 11.39
CA ILE A 140 -11.53 -9.26 11.14
C ILE A 140 -11.85 -8.57 12.46
N ILE A 141 -12.38 -9.30 13.45
CA ILE A 141 -12.77 -8.75 14.75
C ILE A 141 -11.55 -8.20 15.48
N VAL A 142 -10.44 -8.95 15.52
CA VAL A 142 -9.20 -8.52 16.17
C VAL A 142 -8.67 -7.25 15.50
N MET A 143 -8.55 -7.25 14.17
CA MET A 143 -8.04 -6.11 13.42
C MET A 143 -8.95 -4.88 13.57
N LYS A 144 -10.27 -5.06 13.50
CA LYS A 144 -11.23 -3.96 13.72
C LYS A 144 -11.09 -3.35 15.12
N ASN A 145 -10.93 -4.17 16.15
CA ASN A 145 -10.81 -3.68 17.53
C ASN A 145 -9.53 -2.85 17.77
N MET A 146 -8.52 -2.97 16.91
CA MET A 146 -7.29 -2.18 17.04
C MET A 146 -7.46 -0.70 16.69
N PHE A 147 -8.52 -0.34 15.96
CA PHE A 147 -8.82 1.08 15.67
C PHE A 147 -9.38 1.84 16.87
N GLY A 148 -9.81 1.13 17.93
CA GLY A 148 -10.46 1.75 19.07
C GLY A 148 -11.73 2.54 18.65
N ASN A 149 -11.94 3.69 19.27
CA ASN A 149 -13.00 4.65 18.90
C ASN A 149 -12.47 5.70 17.91
N CYS A 150 -11.80 5.27 16.85
CA CYS A 150 -11.45 6.17 15.76
C CYS A 150 -12.74 6.53 15.01
N GLU A 151 -13.34 7.68 15.38
CA GLU A 151 -14.36 8.39 14.62
C GLU A 151 -13.73 9.25 13.53
#